data_82450937c928f91dbb78cfb3b84d88d5
#
_entry.id   82450937c928f91dbb78cfb3b84d88d5
#
_cell.length_a   1.000
_cell.length_b   1.000
_cell.length_c   1.000
_cell.angle_alpha   90.00
_cell.angle_beta   90.00
_cell.angle_gamma   90.00
#
_symmetry.space_group_name_H-M   'P 1'
#
loop_
_entity.id
_entity.type
_entity.pdbx_description
1 polymer ?
#
loop_
_entity_poly.entity_id
_entity_poly.type
_entity_poly.pdbx_seq_one_letter_code
_entity_poly.pdbx_strand_id
1 'polypeptide(L)'
;MRLARVHGLVGLACLVLAAATYAQSTAVAVPDNAPVQAAPLDDKPATWGDAKAGQSKAGACAACHGVDGNAMQQNAPRIAGMPERYIAQQLALFKHGERTSGLAGLMAPYAAPLSNQDMRDLGAWFATQKAGSGVADDTVIAAGPGKGLKFYQIGERLYRGGDAARGIPSCMACHGPSGGGNPGPSYPSLHGQEAAYVVRRLEEYRAGTTTYKNAAHFNLMASVAKPLSDEEIRSLGSYVQGLHARASAKPATAAP
;
A
#
# COMPACT_ATOMS: atom_id res chain seq x y z
N MET A 1 -92.00 11.08 -23.22
CA MET A 1 -91.76 9.75 -22.73
C MET A 1 -90.29 9.34 -23.05
N ARG A 2 -89.62 8.74 -22.10
CA ARG A 2 -88.27 8.17 -22.06
C ARG A 2 -87.11 9.10 -21.65
N LEU A 3 -86.78 8.90 -20.42
CA LEU A 3 -85.54 9.35 -19.74
C LEU A 3 -84.33 8.71 -20.35
N ALA A 4 -83.26 9.45 -20.57
CA ALA A 4 -81.91 8.95 -20.76
C ALA A 4 -81.06 9.35 -19.56
N ARG A 5 -80.59 8.36 -18.85
CA ARG A 5 -79.64 8.50 -17.72
C ARG A 5 -78.23 8.75 -18.26
N VAL A 6 -77.64 9.85 -17.81
CA VAL A 6 -76.22 10.12 -18.00
C VAL A 6 -75.47 9.61 -16.76
N HIS A 7 -74.63 8.63 -16.98
CA HIS A 7 -73.69 8.14 -15.96
C HIS A 7 -72.38 8.93 -16.09
N GLY A 8 -72.09 9.74 -15.11
CA GLY A 8 -70.79 10.41 -15.00
C GLY A 8 -69.75 9.41 -14.47
N LEU A 9 -68.72 9.22 -15.26
CA LEU A 9 -67.49 8.53 -14.85
C LEU A 9 -66.53 9.57 -14.27
N VAL A 10 -66.33 9.53 -12.94
CA VAL A 10 -65.28 10.27 -12.26
C VAL A 10 -64.02 9.44 -12.41
N GLY A 11 -63.11 9.88 -13.26
CA GLY A 11 -61.77 9.30 -13.40
C GLY A 11 -60.86 9.87 -12.33
N LEU A 12 -60.50 9.05 -11.37
CA LEU A 12 -59.51 9.35 -10.34
C LEU A 12 -58.10 9.16 -10.92
N ALA A 13 -57.44 10.24 -11.33
CA ALA A 13 -56.05 10.22 -11.74
C ALA A 13 -55.11 10.13 -10.52
N CYS A 14 -54.58 8.94 -10.23
CA CYS A 14 -53.49 8.79 -9.26
C CYS A 14 -52.16 9.23 -9.90
N LEU A 15 -51.72 10.43 -9.54
CA LEU A 15 -50.38 10.91 -9.79
C LEU A 15 -49.43 10.22 -8.80
N VAL A 16 -48.68 9.23 -9.27
CA VAL A 16 -47.58 8.65 -8.54
C VAL A 16 -46.35 9.54 -8.73
N LEU A 17 -46.06 10.38 -7.74
CA LEU A 17 -44.79 11.12 -7.65
C LEU A 17 -43.71 10.14 -7.19
N ALA A 18 -42.93 9.60 -8.13
CA ALA A 18 -41.70 8.95 -7.83
C ALA A 18 -40.65 9.96 -7.41
N ALA A 19 -40.47 10.16 -6.10
CA ALA A 19 -39.34 10.89 -5.57
C ALA A 19 -38.06 10.07 -5.78
N ALA A 20 -37.29 10.42 -6.81
CA ALA A 20 -35.94 9.92 -6.97
C ALA A 20 -35.05 10.60 -5.92
N THR A 21 -34.80 9.91 -4.82
CA THR A 21 -33.77 10.31 -3.87
C THR A 21 -32.41 10.04 -4.50
N TYR A 22 -31.82 11.05 -5.10
CA TYR A 22 -30.39 11.04 -5.42
C TYR A 22 -29.63 11.04 -4.10
N ALA A 23 -29.02 9.89 -3.78
CA ALA A 23 -28.02 9.83 -2.75
C ALA A 23 -26.85 10.73 -3.18
N GLN A 24 -26.78 11.94 -2.65
CA GLN A 24 -25.62 12.79 -2.80
C GLN A 24 -24.49 12.12 -2.02
N SER A 25 -23.60 11.45 -2.76
CA SER A 25 -22.29 11.07 -2.26
C SER A 25 -21.55 12.35 -1.91
N THR A 26 -21.54 12.71 -0.63
CA THR A 26 -20.68 13.78 -0.13
C THR A 26 -19.24 13.28 -0.27
N ALA A 27 -18.61 13.63 -1.38
CA ALA A 27 -17.17 13.52 -1.50
C ALA A 27 -16.57 14.36 -0.37
N VAL A 28 -15.99 13.68 0.64
CA VAL A 28 -15.21 14.36 1.67
C VAL A 28 -14.06 15.04 0.94
N ALA A 29 -14.08 16.37 0.88
CA ALA A 29 -12.99 17.14 0.32
C ALA A 29 -11.73 16.80 1.10
N VAL A 30 -10.74 16.21 0.43
CA VAL A 30 -9.40 16.02 0.99
C VAL A 30 -8.81 17.40 1.18
N PRO A 31 -8.42 17.82 2.40
CA PRO A 31 -7.80 19.12 2.58
C PRO A 31 -6.49 19.17 1.80
N ASP A 32 -6.38 20.06 0.83
CA ASP A 32 -5.13 20.38 0.18
C ASP A 32 -4.12 20.89 1.22
N ASN A 33 -2.96 20.24 1.28
CA ASN A 33 -1.73 20.76 1.89
C ASN A 33 -1.68 21.01 3.40
N ALA A 34 -2.21 20.14 4.25
CA ALA A 34 -1.77 20.13 5.64
C ALA A 34 -0.31 19.60 5.70
N PRO A 35 0.64 20.33 6.36
CA PRO A 35 1.98 19.80 6.55
C PRO A 35 1.94 18.44 7.22
N VAL A 36 2.74 17.50 6.71
CA VAL A 36 2.83 16.14 7.27
C VAL A 36 3.44 16.26 8.67
N GLN A 37 2.60 16.40 9.69
CA GLN A 37 3.04 16.20 11.07
C GLN A 37 3.08 14.69 11.31
N ALA A 38 4.29 14.18 11.56
CA ALA A 38 4.44 12.83 12.06
C ALA A 38 3.58 12.70 13.33
N ALA A 39 2.74 11.64 13.41
CA ALA A 39 2.02 11.36 14.64
C ALA A 39 3.04 11.32 15.80
N PRO A 40 2.77 11.97 16.95
CA PRO A 40 3.68 11.92 18.08
C PRO A 40 3.82 10.45 18.49
N LEU A 41 5.00 9.93 18.25
CA LEU A 41 5.45 8.69 18.84
C LEU A 41 5.77 9.07 20.26
N ASP A 42 5.08 8.53 21.27
CA ASP A 42 5.21 8.84 22.70
C ASP A 42 6.07 10.09 23.08
N ASP A 43 5.94 10.62 24.29
CA ASP A 43 6.56 11.89 24.72
C ASP A 43 8.11 11.89 24.78
N LYS A 44 8.75 10.75 24.51
CA LYS A 44 10.22 10.65 24.46
C LYS A 44 10.70 10.60 23.02
N PRO A 45 11.48 11.58 22.56
CA PRO A 45 12.08 11.53 21.23
C PRO A 45 12.97 10.28 21.11
N ALA A 46 12.70 9.47 20.10
CA ALA A 46 13.56 8.35 19.77
C ALA A 46 14.87 8.87 19.12
N THR A 47 15.99 8.24 19.45
CA THR A 47 17.24 8.40 18.72
C THR A 47 17.23 7.51 17.45
N TRP A 48 18.31 7.55 16.66
CA TRP A 48 18.49 6.56 15.60
C TRP A 48 18.51 5.16 16.21
N GLY A 49 17.95 4.18 15.46
CA GLY A 49 17.85 2.81 15.94
C GLY A 49 19.21 2.13 16.03
N ASP A 50 19.36 1.29 17.04
CA ASP A 50 20.49 0.37 17.21
C ASP A 50 20.13 -1.01 16.63
N ALA A 51 20.77 -1.41 15.54
CA ALA A 51 20.53 -2.68 14.89
C ALA A 51 20.80 -3.90 15.79
N LYS A 52 21.79 -3.83 16.71
CA LYS A 52 22.08 -4.92 17.63
C LYS A 52 20.99 -5.06 18.70
N ALA A 53 20.50 -3.93 19.23
CA ALA A 53 19.35 -3.92 20.12
C ALA A 53 18.08 -4.43 19.40
N GLY A 54 17.88 -4.03 18.13
CA GLY A 54 16.79 -4.53 17.30
C GLY A 54 16.85 -6.02 17.06
N GLN A 55 18.04 -6.57 16.78
CA GLN A 55 18.26 -8.01 16.62
C GLN A 55 17.77 -8.81 17.83
N SER A 56 18.09 -8.35 19.02
CA SER A 56 17.68 -9.04 20.27
C SER A 56 16.16 -9.07 20.48
N LYS A 57 15.43 -8.13 19.86
CA LYS A 57 13.97 -8.01 19.95
C LYS A 57 13.23 -8.69 18.79
N ALA A 58 13.91 -8.95 17.67
CA ALA A 58 13.30 -9.43 16.43
C ALA A 58 12.73 -10.86 16.51
N GLY A 59 13.07 -11.63 17.56
CA GLY A 59 12.60 -13.02 17.73
C GLY A 59 11.08 -13.17 17.67
N ALA A 60 10.32 -12.22 18.23
CA ALA A 60 8.86 -12.24 18.18
C ALA A 60 8.28 -12.04 16.76
N CYS A 61 9.06 -11.49 15.85
CA CYS A 61 8.65 -11.22 14.47
C CYS A 61 8.90 -12.42 13.54
N ALA A 62 9.82 -13.31 13.94
CA ALA A 62 10.38 -14.36 13.08
C ALA A 62 9.36 -15.40 12.62
N ALA A 63 8.33 -15.70 13.43
CA ALA A 63 7.31 -16.69 13.09
C ALA A 63 6.56 -16.39 11.79
N CYS A 64 6.36 -15.10 11.48
CA CYS A 64 5.64 -14.66 10.29
C CYS A 64 6.58 -14.04 9.24
N HIS A 65 7.54 -13.22 9.69
CA HIS A 65 8.40 -12.45 8.79
C HIS A 65 9.74 -13.12 8.49
N GLY A 66 10.05 -14.29 9.10
CA GLY A 66 11.37 -14.91 9.02
C GLY A 66 12.38 -14.24 9.95
N VAL A 67 13.44 -14.96 10.31
CA VAL A 67 14.48 -14.48 11.25
C VAL A 67 15.24 -13.25 10.73
N ASP A 68 15.30 -13.12 9.41
CA ASP A 68 15.97 -12.03 8.69
C ASP A 68 14.99 -11.07 7.99
N GLY A 69 13.69 -11.22 8.24
CA GLY A 69 12.66 -10.40 7.61
C GLY A 69 12.25 -10.85 6.19
N ASN A 70 12.77 -12.00 5.71
CA ASN A 70 12.32 -12.61 4.45
C ASN A 70 11.20 -13.60 4.73
N ALA A 71 9.97 -13.08 4.74
CA ALA A 71 8.78 -13.89 4.99
C ALA A 71 8.68 -15.06 4.00
N MET A 72 8.35 -16.24 4.50
CA MET A 72 8.06 -17.42 3.69
C MET A 72 6.55 -17.64 3.52
N GLN A 73 5.73 -16.90 4.26
CA GLN A 73 4.28 -16.97 4.21
C GLN A 73 3.73 -15.90 3.29
N GLN A 74 2.88 -16.25 2.35
CA GLN A 74 2.27 -15.33 1.36
C GLN A 74 1.49 -14.17 1.98
N ASN A 75 1.05 -14.30 3.22
CA ASN A 75 0.26 -13.27 3.90
C ASN A 75 1.10 -12.28 4.72
N ALA A 76 2.35 -12.61 5.03
CA ALA A 76 3.27 -11.75 5.74
C ALA A 76 4.16 -10.99 4.74
N PRO A 77 4.31 -9.66 4.86
CA PRO A 77 5.23 -8.94 3.98
C PRO A 77 6.68 -9.24 4.33
N ARG A 78 7.55 -9.18 3.33
CA ARG A 78 8.99 -9.09 3.55
C ARG A 78 9.31 -7.74 4.16
N ILE A 79 10.07 -7.76 5.24
CA ILE A 79 10.51 -6.55 5.95
C ILE A 79 12.04 -6.38 5.93
N ALA A 80 12.77 -7.35 5.38
CA ALA A 80 14.19 -7.22 5.11
C ALA A 80 14.48 -6.06 4.15
N GLY A 81 15.50 -5.26 4.44
CA GLY A 81 15.91 -4.11 3.63
C GLY A 81 14.93 -2.93 3.65
N MET A 82 13.89 -2.97 4.47
CA MET A 82 12.98 -1.82 4.63
C MET A 82 13.70 -0.68 5.38
N PRO A 83 13.47 0.59 4.97
CA PRO A 83 14.01 1.73 5.70
C PRO A 83 13.59 1.72 7.18
N GLU A 84 14.54 2.02 8.07
CA GLU A 84 14.32 2.06 9.53
C GLU A 84 13.07 2.86 9.91
N ARG A 85 12.98 4.09 9.39
CA ARG A 85 11.85 4.99 9.68
C ARG A 85 10.52 4.46 9.19
N TYR A 86 10.50 3.75 8.07
CA TYR A 86 9.29 3.11 7.57
C TYR A 86 8.79 2.02 8.52
N ILE A 87 9.69 1.13 8.96
CA ILE A 87 9.33 0.07 9.93
C ILE A 87 8.81 0.68 11.23
N ALA A 88 9.54 1.66 11.80
CA ALA A 88 9.11 2.32 13.03
C ALA A 88 7.73 2.97 12.89
N GLN A 89 7.48 3.65 11.77
CA GLN A 89 6.19 4.27 11.49
C GLN A 89 5.07 3.23 11.38
N GLN A 90 5.30 2.11 10.67
CA GLN A 90 4.27 1.07 10.54
C GLN A 90 3.95 0.42 11.89
N LEU A 91 4.97 0.15 12.72
CA LEU A 91 4.76 -0.38 14.06
C LEU A 91 3.96 0.59 14.93
N ALA A 92 4.24 1.89 14.86
CA ALA A 92 3.46 2.91 15.55
C ALA A 92 1.99 2.93 15.10
N LEU A 93 1.73 2.86 13.79
CA LEU A 93 0.37 2.80 13.25
C LEU A 93 -0.40 1.56 13.74
N PHE A 94 0.26 0.40 13.86
CA PHE A 94 -0.35 -0.79 14.44
C PHE A 94 -0.60 -0.62 15.94
N LYS A 95 0.38 -0.10 16.69
CA LYS A 95 0.25 0.13 18.14
C LYS A 95 -0.92 1.04 18.49
N HIS A 96 -1.13 2.10 17.71
CA HIS A 96 -2.20 3.07 17.95
C HIS A 96 -3.53 2.69 17.30
N GLY A 97 -3.64 1.52 16.68
CA GLY A 97 -4.86 1.08 16.01
C GLY A 97 -5.24 1.92 14.79
N GLU A 98 -4.26 2.63 14.22
CA GLU A 98 -4.47 3.47 13.05
C GLU A 98 -4.37 2.68 11.74
N ARG A 99 -3.66 1.56 11.72
CA ARG A 99 -3.59 0.63 10.60
C ARG A 99 -4.26 -0.67 10.96
N THR A 100 -5.49 -0.86 10.49
CA THR A 100 -6.35 -2.01 10.84
C THR A 100 -6.86 -2.77 9.62
N SER A 101 -6.62 -2.27 8.41
CA SER A 101 -7.13 -2.86 7.17
C SER A 101 -6.54 -4.24 6.88
N GLY A 102 -7.37 -5.14 6.36
CA GLY A 102 -6.95 -6.49 5.97
C GLY A 102 -6.33 -7.27 7.14
N LEU A 103 -5.14 -7.81 6.94
CA LEU A 103 -4.41 -8.58 7.96
C LEU A 103 -3.58 -7.69 8.91
N ALA A 104 -3.64 -6.38 8.78
CA ALA A 104 -2.86 -5.45 9.59
C ALA A 104 -3.20 -5.54 11.09
N GLY A 105 -4.45 -5.86 11.42
CA GLY A 105 -4.87 -6.06 12.81
C GLY A 105 -4.11 -7.15 13.56
N LEU A 106 -3.53 -8.13 12.84
CA LEU A 106 -2.69 -9.17 13.45
C LEU A 106 -1.40 -8.60 14.04
N MET A 107 -0.95 -7.42 13.59
CA MET A 107 0.26 -6.78 14.09
C MET A 107 0.07 -6.02 15.39
N ALA A 108 -1.17 -5.65 15.76
CA ALA A 108 -1.44 -4.84 16.94
C ALA A 108 -0.88 -5.44 18.25
N PRO A 109 -1.11 -6.73 18.58
CA PRO A 109 -0.57 -7.32 19.82
C PRO A 109 0.97 -7.35 19.86
N TYR A 110 1.63 -7.45 18.71
CA TYR A 110 3.10 -7.42 18.64
C TYR A 110 3.67 -6.00 18.76
N ALA A 111 2.94 -5.02 18.27
CA ALA A 111 3.34 -3.62 18.32
C ALA A 111 3.03 -2.96 19.68
N ALA A 112 1.96 -3.40 20.37
CA ALA A 112 1.48 -2.79 21.59
C ALA A 112 2.55 -2.63 22.71
N PRO A 113 3.41 -3.63 22.98
CA PRO A 113 4.41 -3.53 24.06
C PRO A 113 5.65 -2.70 23.68
N LEU A 114 5.85 -2.37 22.39
CA LEU A 114 7.07 -1.72 21.92
C LEU A 114 7.10 -0.24 22.32
N SER A 115 8.23 0.23 22.85
CA SER A 115 8.54 1.65 22.96
C SER A 115 8.90 2.24 21.59
N ASN A 116 8.96 3.56 21.49
CA ASN A 116 9.41 4.22 20.25
C ASN A 116 10.83 3.82 19.87
N GLN A 117 11.72 3.69 20.87
CA GLN A 117 13.08 3.27 20.63
C GLN A 117 13.12 1.82 20.14
N ASP A 118 12.30 0.91 20.70
CA ASP A 118 12.23 -0.47 20.23
C ASP A 118 11.81 -0.55 18.74
N MET A 119 10.85 0.29 18.34
CA MET A 119 10.42 0.36 16.95
C MET A 119 11.53 0.85 16.02
N ARG A 120 12.34 1.79 16.47
CA ARG A 120 13.52 2.30 15.75
C ARG A 120 14.61 1.23 15.66
N ASP A 121 14.91 0.57 16.77
CA ASP A 121 15.91 -0.51 16.84
C ASP A 121 15.54 -1.66 15.91
N LEU A 122 14.28 -2.12 15.95
CA LEU A 122 13.77 -3.14 15.05
C LEU A 122 13.87 -2.69 13.58
N GLY A 123 13.52 -1.45 13.30
CA GLY A 123 13.67 -0.86 11.97
C GLY A 123 15.13 -0.86 11.51
N ALA A 124 16.07 -0.49 12.38
CA ALA A 124 17.50 -0.51 12.09
C ALA A 124 18.01 -1.93 11.81
N TRP A 125 17.57 -2.92 12.61
CA TRP A 125 17.92 -4.32 12.37
C TRP A 125 17.44 -4.80 10.99
N PHE A 126 16.15 -4.65 10.66
CA PHE A 126 15.61 -5.12 9.39
C PHE A 126 16.16 -4.33 8.19
N ALA A 127 16.55 -3.08 8.36
CA ALA A 127 17.21 -2.29 7.32
C ALA A 127 18.60 -2.87 6.94
N THR A 128 19.29 -3.55 7.85
CA THR A 128 20.56 -4.23 7.56
C THR A 128 20.39 -5.57 6.86
N GLN A 129 19.18 -6.13 6.85
CA GLN A 129 18.95 -7.44 6.27
C GLN A 129 18.86 -7.36 4.74
N LYS A 130 19.41 -8.38 4.09
CA LYS A 130 19.33 -8.48 2.62
C LYS A 130 17.96 -9.00 2.23
N ALA A 131 17.20 -8.16 1.50
CA ALA A 131 15.93 -8.60 0.95
C ALA A 131 16.14 -9.68 -0.10
N GLY A 132 15.39 -10.76 0.02
CA GLY A 132 15.24 -11.78 -1.01
C GLY A 132 14.42 -11.24 -2.18
N SER A 133 14.41 -11.99 -3.27
CA SER A 133 13.55 -11.73 -4.41
C SER A 133 12.75 -12.97 -4.75
N GLY A 134 11.53 -12.78 -5.23
CA GLY A 134 10.72 -13.85 -5.82
C GLY A 134 10.92 -13.94 -7.32
N VAL A 135 10.03 -14.68 -7.95
CA VAL A 135 9.94 -14.80 -9.41
C VAL A 135 8.68 -14.08 -9.85
N ALA A 136 8.80 -13.25 -10.89
CA ALA A 136 7.65 -12.59 -11.49
C ALA A 136 6.72 -13.63 -12.14
N ASP A 137 5.41 -13.43 -12.05
CA ASP A 137 4.42 -14.23 -12.76
C ASP A 137 4.55 -14.00 -14.26
N ASP A 138 4.91 -15.02 -15.01
CA ASP A 138 5.08 -14.99 -16.45
C ASP A 138 3.85 -15.49 -17.23
N THR A 139 2.72 -15.68 -16.55
CA THR A 139 1.45 -16.04 -17.15
C THR A 139 1.04 -15.00 -18.19
N VAL A 140 0.63 -15.49 -19.36
CA VAL A 140 0.11 -14.65 -20.45
C VAL A 140 -1.34 -14.28 -20.16
N ILE A 141 -1.65 -12.99 -20.28
CA ILE A 141 -3.00 -12.46 -20.09
C ILE A 141 -3.89 -12.92 -21.25
N ALA A 142 -4.93 -13.68 -20.93
CA ALA A 142 -5.82 -14.32 -21.93
C ALA A 142 -6.84 -13.35 -22.54
N ALA A 143 -7.25 -12.31 -21.82
CA ALA A 143 -8.28 -11.36 -22.22
C ALA A 143 -8.05 -9.97 -21.60
N GLY A 144 -8.73 -8.95 -22.12
CA GLY A 144 -8.65 -7.59 -21.64
C GLY A 144 -7.60 -6.74 -22.35
N PRO A 145 -7.30 -5.52 -21.84
CA PRO A 145 -6.37 -4.59 -22.48
C PRO A 145 -4.93 -5.11 -22.60
N GLY A 146 -4.53 -5.99 -21.68
CA GLY A 146 -3.19 -6.61 -21.66
C GLY A 146 -3.08 -7.91 -22.41
N LYS A 147 -4.11 -8.35 -23.16
CA LYS A 147 -4.11 -9.64 -23.86
C LYS A 147 -2.83 -9.87 -24.66
N GLY A 148 -2.23 -11.05 -24.45
CA GLY A 148 -0.99 -11.47 -25.12
C GLY A 148 0.29 -11.00 -24.44
N LEU A 149 0.22 -10.10 -23.46
CA LEU A 149 1.34 -9.72 -22.62
C LEU A 149 1.40 -10.59 -21.36
N LYS A 150 2.57 -10.69 -20.75
CA LYS A 150 2.73 -11.25 -19.41
C LYS A 150 2.45 -10.19 -18.36
N PHE A 151 1.94 -10.59 -17.18
CA PHE A 151 1.62 -9.66 -16.11
C PHE A 151 2.80 -8.75 -15.77
N TYR A 152 3.99 -9.29 -15.57
CA TYR A 152 5.15 -8.46 -15.22
C TYR A 152 5.52 -7.40 -16.28
N GLN A 153 5.20 -7.62 -17.57
CA GLN A 153 5.50 -6.65 -18.63
C GLN A 153 4.65 -5.37 -18.51
N ILE A 154 3.38 -5.53 -18.13
CA ILE A 154 2.51 -4.38 -17.83
C ILE A 154 3.00 -3.70 -16.55
N GLY A 155 3.32 -4.49 -15.51
CA GLY A 155 3.86 -3.98 -14.25
C GLY A 155 5.16 -3.20 -14.45
N GLU A 156 6.09 -3.71 -15.26
CA GLU A 156 7.33 -3.01 -15.59
C GLU A 156 7.08 -1.65 -16.25
N ARG A 157 6.20 -1.63 -17.25
CA ARG A 157 5.86 -0.40 -17.97
C ARG A 157 5.32 0.67 -17.04
N LEU A 158 4.36 0.30 -16.17
CA LEU A 158 3.79 1.22 -15.19
C LEU A 158 4.80 1.63 -14.12
N TYR A 159 5.58 0.68 -13.62
CA TYR A 159 6.60 0.96 -12.60
C TYR A 159 7.62 1.97 -13.10
N ARG A 160 8.12 1.79 -14.32
CA ARG A 160 9.16 2.63 -14.90
C ARG A 160 8.64 3.93 -15.53
N GLY A 161 7.53 3.85 -16.25
CA GLY A 161 7.01 4.95 -17.07
C GLY A 161 5.80 5.66 -16.49
N GLY A 162 5.02 4.97 -15.66
CA GLY A 162 3.68 5.44 -15.28
C GLY A 162 2.73 5.50 -16.47
N ASP A 163 1.72 6.35 -16.37
CA ASP A 163 0.80 6.69 -17.45
C ASP A 163 0.36 8.16 -17.30
N ALA A 164 1.06 9.05 -17.98
CA ALA A 164 0.84 10.48 -17.85
C ALA A 164 -0.56 10.90 -18.31
N ALA A 165 -1.15 10.20 -19.30
CA ALA A 165 -2.49 10.50 -19.80
C ALA A 165 -3.57 10.25 -18.74
N ARG A 166 -3.34 9.31 -17.82
CA ARG A 166 -4.23 9.00 -16.70
C ARG A 166 -3.77 9.58 -15.36
N GLY A 167 -2.70 10.41 -15.38
CA GLY A 167 -2.14 11.00 -14.16
C GLY A 167 -1.45 9.99 -13.23
N ILE A 168 -0.97 8.85 -13.74
CA ILE A 168 -0.25 7.84 -12.97
C ILE A 168 1.25 8.14 -13.05
N PRO A 169 1.89 8.60 -11.96
CA PRO A 169 3.34 8.79 -11.94
C PRO A 169 4.08 7.44 -12.00
N SER A 170 5.32 7.45 -12.46
CA SER A 170 6.15 6.25 -12.38
C SER A 170 6.46 5.90 -10.92
N CYS A 171 6.27 4.64 -10.54
CA CYS A 171 6.53 4.18 -9.18
C CYS A 171 8.01 4.35 -8.80
N MET A 172 8.91 4.18 -9.79
CA MET A 172 10.35 4.32 -9.57
C MET A 172 10.78 5.75 -9.20
N ALA A 173 9.97 6.76 -9.48
CA ALA A 173 10.28 8.15 -9.10
C ALA A 173 10.39 8.33 -7.58
N CYS A 174 9.57 7.60 -6.81
CA CYS A 174 9.57 7.64 -5.35
C CYS A 174 10.25 6.42 -4.72
N HIS A 175 10.06 5.23 -5.32
CA HIS A 175 10.57 3.97 -4.78
C HIS A 175 11.91 3.53 -5.36
N GLY A 176 12.49 4.32 -6.26
CA GLY A 176 13.78 4.03 -6.91
C GLY A 176 13.67 3.03 -8.07
N PRO A 177 14.64 3.04 -9.00
CA PRO A 177 14.60 2.25 -10.23
C PRO A 177 14.69 0.73 -9.98
N SER A 178 15.31 0.32 -8.87
CA SER A 178 15.39 -1.06 -8.41
C SER A 178 14.50 -1.36 -7.22
N GLY A 179 13.59 -0.46 -6.87
CA GLY A 179 12.68 -0.66 -5.76
C GLY A 179 13.32 -0.55 -4.38
N GLY A 180 14.46 0.13 -4.26
CA GLY A 180 15.18 0.25 -2.98
C GLY A 180 14.53 1.15 -1.94
N GLY A 181 13.46 1.86 -2.31
CA GLY A 181 12.81 2.85 -1.46
C GLY A 181 13.58 4.16 -1.35
N ASN A 182 13.09 5.02 -0.47
CA ASN A 182 13.78 6.26 -0.10
C ASN A 182 13.66 6.47 1.41
N PRO A 183 14.76 6.32 2.18
CA PRO A 183 14.72 6.43 3.63
C PRO A 183 14.40 7.84 4.14
N GLY A 184 14.73 8.89 3.39
CA GLY A 184 14.45 10.27 3.79
C GLY A 184 12.97 10.52 4.04
N PRO A 185 12.08 10.40 3.04
CA PRO A 185 10.64 10.53 3.22
C PRO A 185 9.97 9.24 3.73
N SER A 186 10.73 8.22 4.13
CA SER A 186 10.22 6.92 4.62
C SER A 186 9.43 6.13 3.56
N TYR A 187 9.79 6.25 2.28
CA TYR A 187 9.18 5.43 1.24
C TYR A 187 9.74 4.01 1.29
N PRO A 188 8.89 2.98 1.32
CA PRO A 188 9.32 1.61 1.50
C PRO A 188 10.14 1.08 0.32
N SER A 189 11.02 0.14 0.63
CA SER A 189 11.58 -0.77 -0.37
C SER A 189 10.47 -1.65 -0.93
N LEU A 190 10.48 -1.87 -2.23
CA LEU A 190 9.49 -2.68 -2.95
C LEU A 190 10.09 -3.94 -3.55
N HIS A 191 11.40 -3.97 -3.85
CA HIS A 191 12.01 -5.11 -4.52
C HIS A 191 11.80 -6.40 -3.74
N GLY A 192 11.41 -7.43 -4.47
CA GLY A 192 11.18 -8.76 -3.92
C GLY A 192 9.97 -8.88 -2.99
N GLN A 193 9.14 -7.84 -2.85
CA GLN A 193 7.95 -7.91 -2.00
C GLN A 193 6.93 -8.90 -2.57
N GLU A 194 6.27 -9.64 -1.70
CA GLU A 194 5.26 -10.64 -2.08
C GLU A 194 4.13 -10.02 -2.91
N ALA A 195 3.86 -10.60 -4.07
CA ALA A 195 2.85 -10.07 -5.00
C ALA A 195 1.48 -9.90 -4.35
N ALA A 196 1.05 -10.89 -3.56
CA ALA A 196 -0.24 -10.83 -2.86
C ALA A 196 -0.31 -9.67 -1.86
N TYR A 197 0.81 -9.35 -1.20
CA TYR A 197 0.89 -8.19 -0.30
C TYR A 197 0.81 -6.87 -1.08
N VAL A 198 1.54 -6.76 -2.19
CA VAL A 198 1.53 -5.56 -3.05
C VAL A 198 0.14 -5.31 -3.61
N VAL A 199 -0.52 -6.35 -4.13
CA VAL A 199 -1.90 -6.29 -4.65
C VAL A 199 -2.84 -5.75 -3.57
N ARG A 200 -2.87 -6.39 -2.41
CA ARG A 200 -3.73 -5.98 -1.30
C ARG A 200 -3.49 -4.52 -0.88
N ARG A 201 -2.21 -4.10 -0.79
CA ARG A 201 -1.89 -2.72 -0.42
C ARG A 201 -2.32 -1.70 -1.47
N LEU A 202 -2.18 -2.00 -2.75
CA LEU A 202 -2.64 -1.12 -3.82
C LEU A 202 -4.17 -1.04 -3.85
N GLU A 203 -4.88 -2.14 -3.59
CA GLU A 203 -6.33 -2.16 -3.46
C GLU A 203 -6.81 -1.33 -2.26
N GLU A 204 -6.15 -1.44 -1.11
CA GLU A 204 -6.42 -0.62 0.07
C GLU A 204 -6.22 0.88 -0.21
N TYR A 205 -5.13 1.24 -0.89
CA TYR A 205 -4.89 2.63 -1.31
C TYR A 205 -5.93 3.10 -2.34
N ARG A 206 -6.26 2.28 -3.33
CA ARG A 206 -7.28 2.59 -4.34
C ARG A 206 -8.66 2.83 -3.72
N ALA A 207 -9.01 2.07 -2.69
CA ALA A 207 -10.24 2.27 -1.94
C ALA A 207 -10.28 3.63 -1.20
N GLY A 208 -9.11 4.22 -0.92
CA GLY A 208 -9.01 5.56 -0.36
C GLY A 208 -9.46 5.70 1.10
N THR A 209 -9.80 4.58 1.77
CA THR A 209 -10.29 4.60 3.15
C THR A 209 -9.14 4.36 4.12
N THR A 210 -8.96 5.25 5.09
CA THR A 210 -7.94 5.12 6.12
C THR A 210 -8.44 5.64 7.47
N THR A 211 -7.91 5.05 8.54
CA THR A 211 -8.10 5.49 9.93
C THR A 211 -6.87 6.23 10.47
N TYR A 212 -5.88 6.52 9.63
CA TYR A 212 -4.65 7.21 10.03
C TYR A 212 -4.95 8.64 10.44
N LYS A 213 -4.50 9.05 11.62
CA LYS A 213 -4.58 10.46 12.07
C LYS A 213 -3.75 11.36 11.19
N ASN A 214 -2.58 10.86 10.76
CA ASN A 214 -1.77 11.51 9.73
C ASN A 214 -1.74 10.65 8.48
N ALA A 215 -2.63 10.97 7.54
CA ALA A 215 -2.86 10.21 6.33
C ALA A 215 -2.02 10.66 5.13
N ALA A 216 -1.08 11.59 5.28
CA ALA A 216 -0.42 12.18 4.11
C ALA A 216 0.25 11.15 3.19
N HIS A 217 1.04 10.20 3.74
CA HIS A 217 1.63 9.12 2.94
C HIS A 217 0.59 8.17 2.38
N PHE A 218 -0.47 7.90 3.15
CA PHE A 218 -1.59 7.09 2.65
C PHE A 218 -2.29 7.80 1.49
N ASN A 219 -2.63 9.06 1.63
CA ASN A 219 -3.33 9.85 0.62
C ASN A 219 -2.50 10.00 -0.66
N LEU A 220 -1.17 10.17 -0.53
CA LEU A 220 -0.26 10.17 -1.67
C LEU A 220 -0.39 8.86 -2.46
N MET A 221 -0.28 7.71 -1.79
CA MET A 221 -0.42 6.42 -2.45
C MET A 221 -1.85 6.15 -2.92
N ALA A 222 -2.86 6.65 -2.22
CA ALA A 222 -4.25 6.56 -2.66
C ALA A 222 -4.48 7.31 -3.97
N SER A 223 -3.91 8.51 -4.13
CA SER A 223 -3.99 9.25 -5.39
C SER A 223 -3.32 8.52 -6.55
N VAL A 224 -2.18 7.88 -6.29
CA VAL A 224 -1.46 7.06 -7.29
C VAL A 224 -2.24 5.80 -7.67
N ALA A 225 -2.84 5.12 -6.68
CA ALA A 225 -3.53 3.86 -6.90
C ALA A 225 -4.94 4.01 -7.47
N LYS A 226 -5.59 5.16 -7.26
CA LYS A 226 -6.98 5.41 -7.65
C LYS A 226 -7.30 5.09 -9.11
N PRO A 227 -6.47 5.46 -10.11
CA PRO A 227 -6.75 5.16 -11.52
C PRO A 227 -6.33 3.76 -11.97
N LEU A 228 -5.72 2.93 -11.11
CA LEU A 228 -5.25 1.60 -11.47
C LEU A 228 -6.40 0.60 -11.62
N SER A 229 -6.38 -0.19 -12.68
CA SER A 229 -7.27 -1.34 -12.85
C SER A 229 -6.79 -2.56 -12.02
N ASP A 230 -7.65 -3.56 -11.85
CA ASP A 230 -7.28 -4.82 -11.18
C ASP A 230 -6.15 -5.54 -11.91
N GLU A 231 -6.18 -5.55 -13.26
CA GLU A 231 -5.12 -6.13 -14.08
C GLU A 231 -3.78 -5.43 -13.84
N GLU A 232 -3.77 -4.11 -13.75
CA GLU A 232 -2.57 -3.33 -13.51
C GLU A 232 -2.03 -3.51 -12.08
N ILE A 233 -2.90 -3.60 -11.09
CA ILE A 233 -2.53 -3.88 -9.70
C ILE A 233 -1.88 -5.26 -9.61
N ARG A 234 -2.46 -6.29 -10.22
CA ARG A 234 -1.86 -7.63 -10.28
C ARG A 234 -0.52 -7.62 -11.02
N SER A 235 -0.45 -6.87 -12.11
CA SER A 235 0.77 -6.72 -12.91
C SER A 235 1.90 -6.05 -12.15
N LEU A 236 1.60 -5.00 -11.39
CA LEU A 236 2.55 -4.34 -10.48
C LEU A 236 3.01 -5.29 -9.37
N GLY A 237 2.10 -6.08 -8.79
CA GLY A 237 2.44 -7.11 -7.81
C GLY A 237 3.45 -8.12 -8.37
N SER A 238 3.18 -8.66 -9.56
CA SER A 238 4.07 -9.58 -10.25
C SER A 238 5.46 -8.97 -10.52
N TYR A 239 5.49 -7.77 -11.09
CA TYR A 239 6.76 -7.09 -11.40
C TYR A 239 7.60 -6.80 -10.15
N VAL A 240 6.97 -6.27 -9.11
CA VAL A 240 7.63 -5.94 -7.84
C VAL A 240 8.21 -7.19 -7.17
N GLN A 241 7.50 -8.31 -7.19
CA GLN A 241 7.99 -9.57 -6.64
C GLN A 241 9.27 -10.05 -7.36
N GLY A 242 9.34 -9.89 -8.67
CA GLY A 242 10.51 -10.22 -9.48
C GLY A 242 11.61 -9.15 -9.51
N LEU A 243 11.36 -7.97 -8.95
CA LEU A 243 12.31 -6.87 -8.95
C LEU A 243 13.43 -7.14 -7.94
N HIS A 244 14.68 -7.01 -8.39
CA HIS A 244 15.84 -7.29 -7.54
C HIS A 244 16.55 -6.01 -7.11
N ALA A 245 17.13 -6.02 -5.90
CA ALA A 245 18.09 -5.00 -5.50
C ALA A 245 19.24 -4.97 -6.49
N ARG A 246 19.70 -3.76 -6.84
CA ARG A 246 20.92 -3.62 -7.64
C ARG A 246 22.10 -4.23 -6.85
N ALA A 247 22.85 -5.11 -7.48
CA ALA A 247 24.12 -5.54 -6.90
C ALA A 247 24.98 -4.30 -6.64
N SER A 248 25.45 -4.13 -5.39
CA SER A 248 26.44 -3.09 -5.10
C SER A 248 27.64 -3.31 -6.02
N ALA A 249 28.01 -2.31 -6.78
CA ALA A 249 29.23 -2.36 -7.56
C ALA A 249 30.38 -2.69 -6.57
N LYS A 250 31.08 -3.79 -6.84
CA LYS A 250 32.30 -4.09 -6.09
C LYS A 250 33.20 -2.86 -6.22
N PRO A 251 33.73 -2.28 -5.12
CA PRO A 251 34.68 -1.19 -5.25
C PRO A 251 35.73 -1.58 -6.28
N ALA A 252 35.95 -0.74 -7.28
CA ALA A 252 37.06 -0.95 -8.18
C ALA A 252 38.29 -1.08 -7.31
N THR A 253 38.91 -2.24 -7.28
CA THR A 253 40.24 -2.38 -6.67
C THR A 253 41.12 -1.40 -7.40
N ALA A 254 41.63 -0.40 -6.66
CA ALA A 254 42.63 0.51 -7.22
C ALA A 254 43.70 -0.38 -7.87
N ALA A 255 43.92 -0.19 -9.16
CA ALA A 255 45.05 -0.85 -9.83
C ALA A 255 46.34 -0.39 -9.18
N PRO A 256 47.34 -1.28 -9.00
CA PRO A 256 48.60 -0.97 -8.34
C PRO A 256 49.38 0.09 -9.09
#